data_0d745bec04e1af105581185895944aef
#
_entry.id   0d745bec04e1af105581185895944aef
#
_cell.length_a   1.000
_cell.length_b   1.000
_cell.length_c   1.000
_cell.angle_alpha   90.00
_cell.angle_beta   90.00
_cell.angle_gamma   90.00
#
_symmetry.space_group_name_H-M   'P 1'
#
loop_
_entity.id
_entity.type
_entity.pdbx_description
1 polymer ?
#
loop_
_entity_poly.entity_id
_entity_poly.type
_entity_poly.pdbx_seq_one_letter_code
_entity_poly.pdbx_strand_id
1 'polypeptide(L)'
;MKTLFPTLGRFRLAVQLFMLVLTVYGSSLVGHYMAEKISNALPALSCAYDQQNGAYCVLVPTQHIIHHRIGEAIVKAQQITLQMFVPLLMTLVTFFVFFFVLSKAFCGWICPLGTLQDLLNRAGRRFNLPLRRFESSNVGRVRPVKWVMLLALVLALPLLTGLGITPHSLGNPYCDICPSRIATTLLTGSTEQLALRNDSVEFALGAIANTLTGFILIAALAVRQPFCRICPLLSFNAVFQRLSPLRLVKKEHDKCSKCGICAQACPMDIHEIAREHGKKAYHEDCTLCGRCAEFCPDDGVIALKWGPATLFQSSRDYYKQRMKGETPEGTVKVVSAPRKLTGGAENA
;
A
#
# COMPACT_ATOMS: atom_id res chain seq x y z
N MET A 1 26.86 11.97 -12.48
CA MET A 1 26.42 10.58 -12.62
C MET A 1 25.25 10.55 -13.59
N LYS A 2 25.46 10.01 -14.81
CA LYS A 2 24.36 9.71 -15.72
C LYS A 2 23.54 8.63 -15.02
N THR A 3 22.35 8.98 -14.58
CA THR A 3 21.48 8.07 -13.81
C THR A 3 21.12 6.88 -14.70
N LEU A 4 21.36 5.69 -14.21
CA LEU A 4 20.99 4.41 -14.87
C LEU A 4 19.50 4.38 -15.23
N PHE A 5 18.69 5.15 -14.52
CA PHE A 5 17.26 5.30 -14.71
C PHE A 5 16.90 6.75 -15.09
N PRO A 6 16.47 7.01 -16.31
CA PRO A 6 16.22 8.37 -16.80
C PRO A 6 14.98 9.02 -16.18
N THR A 7 14.09 8.28 -15.53
CA THR A 7 12.88 8.82 -14.89
C THR A 7 12.61 8.18 -13.52
N LEU A 8 11.99 8.97 -12.61
CA LEU A 8 11.58 8.49 -11.28
C LEU A 8 10.64 7.28 -11.40
N GLY A 9 9.72 7.30 -12.37
CA GLY A 9 8.79 6.21 -12.60
C GLY A 9 9.47 4.91 -13.05
N ARG A 10 10.56 4.98 -13.85
CA ARG A 10 11.36 3.80 -14.23
C ARG A 10 12.18 3.28 -13.06
N PHE A 11 12.80 4.17 -12.28
CA PHE A 11 13.51 3.80 -11.07
C PHE A 11 12.58 3.11 -10.08
N ARG A 12 11.38 3.68 -9.84
CA ARG A 12 10.38 3.05 -8.99
C ARG A 12 9.98 1.66 -9.49
N LEU A 13 9.74 1.51 -10.80
CA LEU A 13 9.40 0.21 -11.37
C LEU A 13 10.51 -0.82 -11.14
N ALA A 14 11.78 -0.43 -11.33
CA ALA A 14 12.90 -1.31 -11.08
C ALA A 14 12.98 -1.76 -9.61
N VAL A 15 12.79 -0.83 -8.66
CA VAL A 15 12.71 -1.16 -7.24
C VAL A 15 11.53 -2.08 -6.95
N GLN A 16 10.36 -1.79 -7.51
CA GLN A 16 9.16 -2.62 -7.35
C GLN A 16 9.37 -4.05 -7.87
N LEU A 17 9.97 -4.21 -9.05
CA LEU A 17 10.25 -5.53 -9.63
C LEU A 17 11.33 -6.28 -8.82
N PHE A 18 12.39 -5.60 -8.41
CA PHE A 18 13.42 -6.18 -7.55
C PHE A 18 12.82 -6.67 -6.23
N MET A 19 12.01 -5.85 -5.58
CA MET A 19 11.37 -6.22 -4.31
C MET A 19 10.31 -7.32 -4.50
N LEU A 20 9.58 -7.33 -5.62
CA LEU A 20 8.66 -8.42 -5.94
C LEU A 20 9.40 -9.76 -6.05
N VAL A 21 10.51 -9.78 -6.79
CA VAL A 21 11.32 -11.00 -6.94
C VAL A 21 11.92 -11.42 -5.60
N LEU A 22 12.51 -10.48 -4.88
CA LEU A 22 13.14 -10.76 -3.57
C LEU A 22 12.16 -11.31 -2.54
N THR A 23 10.94 -10.79 -2.49
CA THR A 23 9.96 -11.16 -1.45
C THR A 23 9.08 -12.36 -1.83
N VAL A 24 8.84 -12.59 -3.10
CA VAL A 24 8.04 -13.73 -3.58
C VAL A 24 8.91 -14.96 -3.80
N TYR A 25 10.11 -14.78 -4.35
CA TYR A 25 11.03 -15.89 -4.67
C TYR A 25 12.25 -15.94 -3.72
N GLY A 26 12.18 -15.24 -2.58
CA GLY A 26 13.30 -15.12 -1.65
C GLY A 26 13.80 -16.46 -1.13
N SER A 27 12.90 -17.39 -0.79
CA SER A 27 13.25 -18.74 -0.35
C SER A 27 14.06 -19.53 -1.39
N SER A 28 13.72 -19.37 -2.67
CA SER A 28 14.46 -20.01 -3.76
C SER A 28 15.81 -19.35 -4.06
N LEU A 29 15.94 -18.04 -3.75
CA LEU A 29 17.16 -17.28 -4.03
C LEU A 29 18.20 -17.38 -2.92
N VAL A 30 17.79 -17.29 -1.65
CA VAL A 30 18.69 -17.23 -0.49
C VAL A 30 18.62 -18.49 0.38
N GLY A 31 17.81 -19.46 0.03
CA GLY A 31 17.55 -20.67 0.79
C GLY A 31 16.48 -20.49 1.87
N HIS A 32 15.76 -21.57 2.14
CA HIS A 32 14.61 -21.58 3.05
C HIS A 32 14.94 -21.05 4.45
N TYR A 33 16.03 -21.53 5.05
CA TYR A 33 16.43 -21.13 6.40
C TYR A 33 16.73 -19.62 6.50
N MET A 34 17.42 -19.06 5.53
CA MET A 34 17.73 -17.61 5.52
C MET A 34 16.50 -16.77 5.27
N ALA A 35 15.62 -17.20 4.36
CA ALA A 35 14.36 -16.50 4.09
C ALA A 35 13.45 -16.48 5.33
N GLU A 36 13.34 -17.59 6.06
CA GLU A 36 12.61 -17.66 7.32
C GLU A 36 13.20 -16.73 8.39
N LYS A 37 14.51 -16.72 8.55
CA LYS A 37 15.18 -15.80 9.50
C LYS A 37 14.96 -14.34 9.13
N ILE A 38 15.04 -14.00 7.85
CA ILE A 38 14.78 -12.64 7.36
C ILE A 38 13.32 -12.25 7.58
N SER A 39 12.36 -13.13 7.29
CA SER A 39 10.94 -12.83 7.47
C SER A 39 10.58 -12.63 8.95
N ASN A 40 11.16 -13.42 9.84
CA ASN A 40 10.97 -13.30 11.28
C ASN A 40 11.65 -12.07 11.88
N ALA A 41 12.83 -11.70 11.36
CA ALA A 41 13.55 -10.51 11.80
C ALA A 41 12.94 -9.21 11.25
N LEU A 42 12.31 -9.27 10.07
CA LEU A 42 11.81 -8.12 9.34
C LEU A 42 10.32 -8.26 8.96
N PRO A 43 9.42 -8.45 9.93
CA PRO A 43 8.00 -8.73 9.65
C PRO A 43 7.26 -7.60 8.93
N ALA A 44 7.89 -6.45 8.77
CA ALA A 44 7.32 -5.30 8.07
C ALA A 44 7.95 -5.05 6.69
N LEU A 45 8.80 -5.95 6.21
CA LEU A 45 9.56 -5.71 4.98
C LEU A 45 8.65 -5.72 3.74
N SER A 46 7.62 -6.56 3.71
CA SER A 46 6.75 -6.67 2.54
C SER A 46 5.38 -7.23 2.91
N CYS A 47 4.42 -7.03 2.02
CA CYS A 47 3.10 -7.66 2.09
C CYS A 47 3.08 -8.89 1.17
N ALA A 48 4.00 -9.83 1.40
CA ALA A 48 4.17 -11.03 0.59
C ALA A 48 4.18 -12.29 1.43
N TYR A 49 3.79 -13.38 0.79
CA TYR A 49 4.00 -14.73 1.28
C TYR A 49 4.91 -15.44 0.28
N ASP A 50 5.96 -16.07 0.75
CA ASP A 50 6.77 -16.95 -0.07
C ASP A 50 6.22 -18.38 -0.09
N GLN A 51 6.83 -19.24 -0.93
CA GLN A 51 6.40 -20.63 -1.13
C GLN A 51 6.35 -21.49 0.14
N GLN A 52 7.11 -21.12 1.17
CA GLN A 52 7.41 -22.03 2.27
C GLN A 52 7.16 -21.46 3.67
N ASN A 53 6.36 -20.41 3.83
CA ASN A 53 5.87 -19.84 5.09
C ASN A 53 6.45 -18.49 5.53
N GLY A 54 7.24 -17.80 4.73
CA GLY A 54 7.71 -16.46 5.06
C GLY A 54 6.60 -15.43 4.87
N ALA A 55 5.94 -15.03 5.92
CA ALA A 55 5.00 -13.91 5.88
C ALA A 55 5.72 -12.63 6.32
N TYR A 56 5.97 -11.74 5.38
CA TYR A 56 6.67 -10.48 5.65
C TYR A 56 5.73 -9.36 6.13
N CYS A 57 4.43 -9.62 6.24
CA CYS A 57 3.44 -8.63 6.63
C CYS A 57 3.32 -8.54 8.16
N VAL A 58 3.44 -7.32 8.71
CA VAL A 58 3.29 -7.05 10.15
C VAL A 58 1.93 -7.44 10.72
N LEU A 59 0.88 -7.47 9.90
CA LEU A 59 -0.47 -7.83 10.35
C LEU A 59 -0.60 -9.32 10.71
N VAL A 60 0.25 -10.18 10.14
CA VAL A 60 0.27 -11.62 10.45
C VAL A 60 0.67 -11.87 11.92
N PRO A 61 1.88 -11.48 12.36
CA PRO A 61 2.26 -11.67 13.75
C PRO A 61 1.35 -10.89 14.71
N THR A 62 0.82 -9.74 14.30
CA THR A 62 -0.09 -8.95 15.14
C THR A 62 -1.36 -9.75 15.45
N GLN A 63 -2.04 -10.33 14.45
CA GLN A 63 -3.25 -11.14 14.65
C GLN A 63 -2.93 -12.41 15.47
N HIS A 64 -1.84 -13.11 15.10
CA HIS A 64 -1.43 -14.33 15.79
C HIS A 64 -1.12 -14.10 17.29
N ILE A 65 -0.42 -13.01 17.61
CA ILE A 65 -0.11 -12.66 19.00
C ILE A 65 -1.38 -12.27 19.77
N ILE A 66 -2.26 -11.48 19.15
CA ILE A 66 -3.53 -11.09 19.79
C ILE A 66 -4.38 -12.34 20.07
N HIS A 67 -4.48 -13.27 19.14
CA HIS A 67 -5.24 -14.51 19.30
C HIS A 67 -4.62 -15.42 20.38
N HIS A 68 -3.40 -15.91 20.16
CA HIS A 68 -2.81 -16.98 20.97
C HIS A 68 -2.11 -16.48 22.24
N ARG A 69 -1.42 -15.33 22.17
CA ARG A 69 -0.65 -14.85 23.32
C ARG A 69 -1.44 -13.98 24.27
N ILE A 70 -2.44 -13.26 23.77
CA ILE A 70 -3.26 -12.39 24.61
C ILE A 70 -4.59 -13.06 24.92
N GLY A 71 -5.41 -13.40 23.91
CA GLY A 71 -6.74 -13.94 24.09
C GLY A 71 -6.75 -15.28 24.83
N GLU A 72 -6.07 -16.31 24.28
CA GLU A 72 -6.03 -17.62 24.92
C GLU A 72 -5.33 -17.60 26.29
N ALA A 73 -4.30 -16.76 26.46
CA ALA A 73 -3.59 -16.69 27.72
C ALA A 73 -4.47 -16.07 28.83
N ILE A 74 -5.30 -15.08 28.50
CA ILE A 74 -6.28 -14.51 29.45
C ILE A 74 -7.25 -15.59 29.91
N VAL A 75 -7.75 -16.43 29.00
CA VAL A 75 -8.69 -17.49 29.32
C VAL A 75 -8.03 -18.62 30.16
N LYS A 76 -6.83 -19.04 29.74
CA LYS A 76 -6.12 -20.18 30.40
C LYS A 76 -5.54 -19.81 31.77
N ALA A 77 -4.94 -18.63 31.87
CA ALA A 77 -4.23 -18.21 33.09
C ALA A 77 -5.11 -17.46 34.10
N GLN A 78 -6.27 -16.96 33.64
CA GLN A 78 -7.14 -16.08 34.41
C GLN A 78 -6.41 -14.84 35.00
N GLN A 79 -5.21 -14.57 34.51
CA GLN A 79 -4.36 -13.43 34.93
C GLN A 79 -3.78 -12.71 33.74
N ILE A 80 -3.88 -11.42 33.74
CA ILE A 80 -3.25 -10.56 32.73
C ILE A 80 -1.84 -10.25 33.20
N THR A 81 -0.83 -10.86 32.59
CA THR A 81 0.57 -10.63 32.92
C THR A 81 1.22 -9.73 31.86
N LEU A 82 2.05 -8.78 32.28
CA LEU A 82 2.75 -7.89 31.35
C LEU A 82 3.57 -8.65 30.28
N GLN A 83 4.09 -9.82 30.63
CA GLN A 83 4.85 -10.67 29.71
C GLN A 83 4.07 -11.13 28.47
N MET A 84 2.73 -11.17 28.52
CA MET A 84 1.89 -11.53 27.37
C MET A 84 1.98 -10.48 26.24
N PHE A 85 2.21 -9.21 26.61
CA PHE A 85 2.28 -8.09 25.66
C PHE A 85 3.68 -7.88 25.09
N VAL A 86 4.73 -8.46 25.67
CA VAL A 86 6.12 -8.28 25.20
C VAL A 86 6.29 -8.66 23.72
N PRO A 87 5.81 -9.79 23.21
CA PRO A 87 5.94 -10.14 21.79
C PRO A 87 5.21 -9.16 20.86
N LEU A 88 4.04 -8.68 21.29
CA LEU A 88 3.30 -7.68 20.52
C LEU A 88 4.07 -6.35 20.48
N LEU A 89 4.61 -5.92 21.62
CA LEU A 89 5.41 -4.70 21.71
C LEU A 89 6.66 -4.80 20.80
N MET A 90 7.37 -5.92 20.84
CA MET A 90 8.55 -6.17 20.00
C MET A 90 8.20 -6.11 18.51
N THR A 91 7.08 -6.72 18.10
CA THR A 91 6.58 -6.64 16.72
C THR A 91 6.27 -5.20 16.31
N LEU A 92 5.61 -4.45 17.18
CA LEU A 92 5.29 -3.04 16.92
C LEU A 92 6.54 -2.16 16.87
N VAL A 93 7.53 -2.41 17.74
CA VAL A 93 8.82 -1.68 17.73
C VAL A 93 9.58 -1.95 16.42
N THR A 94 9.69 -3.22 16.00
CA THR A 94 10.33 -3.59 14.74
C THR A 94 9.64 -2.93 13.55
N PHE A 95 8.30 -3.00 13.51
CA PHE A 95 7.52 -2.30 12.51
C PHE A 95 7.78 -0.80 12.54
N PHE A 96 7.79 -0.19 13.74
CA PHE A 96 8.01 1.24 13.88
C PHE A 96 9.37 1.69 13.36
N VAL A 97 10.44 0.91 13.60
CA VAL A 97 11.78 1.21 13.06
C VAL A 97 11.76 1.24 11.54
N PHE A 98 11.17 0.21 10.89
CA PHE A 98 11.03 0.19 9.44
C PHE A 98 10.17 1.32 8.92
N PHE A 99 9.05 1.54 9.59
CA PHE A 99 8.14 2.62 9.23
C PHE A 99 8.80 3.99 9.38
N PHE A 100 9.58 4.20 10.42
CA PHE A 100 10.30 5.46 10.63
C PHE A 100 11.22 5.77 9.46
N VAL A 101 11.93 4.78 8.94
CA VAL A 101 12.85 4.96 7.80
C VAL A 101 12.10 5.15 6.49
N LEU A 102 11.16 4.26 6.18
CA LEU A 102 10.51 4.14 4.86
C LEU A 102 9.16 4.82 4.79
N SER A 103 8.49 5.04 5.93
CA SER A 103 7.12 5.56 5.97
C SER A 103 6.19 4.77 5.03
N LYS A 104 5.26 5.47 4.42
CA LYS A 104 4.34 4.91 3.42
C LYS A 104 4.97 4.65 2.04
N ALA A 105 6.26 4.96 1.85
CA ALA A 105 6.97 4.54 0.65
C ALA A 105 6.99 3.01 0.52
N PHE A 106 6.93 2.29 1.64
CA PHE A 106 6.67 0.85 1.63
C PHE A 106 5.52 0.46 0.68
N CYS A 107 4.35 1.12 0.79
CA CYS A 107 3.19 0.83 -0.05
C CYS A 107 3.40 1.20 -1.53
N GLY A 108 4.13 2.27 -1.81
CA GLY A 108 4.33 2.76 -3.17
C GLY A 108 5.51 2.17 -3.92
N TRP A 109 6.50 1.58 -3.21
CA TRP A 109 7.77 1.16 -3.77
C TRP A 109 8.11 -0.31 -3.53
N ILE A 110 7.67 -0.89 -2.42
CA ILE A 110 8.09 -2.23 -1.97
C ILE A 110 6.95 -3.25 -2.09
N CYS A 111 5.71 -2.87 -1.78
CA CYS A 111 4.58 -3.79 -1.68
C CYS A 111 4.35 -4.59 -2.98
N PRO A 112 4.45 -5.94 -2.95
CA PRO A 112 4.28 -6.78 -4.14
C PRO A 112 2.88 -6.68 -4.75
N LEU A 113 1.83 -6.65 -3.92
CA LEU A 113 0.46 -6.49 -4.41
C LEU A 113 0.26 -5.13 -5.09
N GLY A 114 0.86 -4.05 -4.54
CA GLY A 114 0.88 -2.74 -5.18
C GLY A 114 1.59 -2.76 -6.53
N THR A 115 2.71 -3.49 -6.61
CA THR A 115 3.46 -3.70 -7.85
C THR A 115 2.65 -4.49 -8.86
N LEU A 116 2.01 -5.59 -8.46
CA LEU A 116 1.16 -6.40 -9.33
C LEU A 116 0.01 -5.58 -9.92
N GLN A 117 -0.68 -4.78 -9.08
CA GLN A 117 -1.73 -3.88 -9.55
C GLN A 117 -1.22 -2.82 -10.52
N ASP A 118 -0.02 -2.25 -10.29
CA ASP A 118 0.61 -1.30 -11.23
C ASP A 118 0.93 -2.00 -12.57
N LEU A 119 1.43 -3.25 -12.56
CA LEU A 119 1.71 -4.03 -13.77
C LEU A 119 0.43 -4.36 -14.53
N LEU A 120 -0.62 -4.82 -13.85
CA LEU A 120 -1.92 -5.10 -14.47
C LEU A 120 -2.52 -3.83 -15.08
N ASN A 121 -2.43 -2.69 -14.39
CA ASN A 121 -2.89 -1.43 -14.96
C ASN A 121 -2.10 -0.99 -16.20
N ARG A 122 -0.80 -1.28 -16.26
CA ARG A 122 0.03 -1.07 -17.46
C ARG A 122 -0.39 -2.00 -18.59
N ALA A 123 -0.66 -3.28 -18.28
CA ALA A 123 -1.19 -4.25 -19.24
C ALA A 123 -2.55 -3.81 -19.78
N GLY A 124 -3.49 -3.40 -18.91
CA GLY A 124 -4.80 -2.89 -19.31
C GLY A 124 -4.69 -1.70 -20.29
N ARG A 125 -3.76 -0.79 -20.04
CA ARG A 125 -3.48 0.32 -20.98
C ARG A 125 -2.88 -0.15 -22.29
N ARG A 126 -2.08 -1.19 -22.30
CA ARG A 126 -1.53 -1.78 -23.52
C ARG A 126 -2.64 -2.38 -24.41
N PHE A 127 -3.68 -2.91 -23.78
CA PHE A 127 -4.87 -3.43 -24.44
C PHE A 127 -5.95 -2.35 -24.69
N ASN A 128 -5.61 -1.05 -24.53
CA ASN A 128 -6.51 0.09 -24.71
C ASN A 128 -7.76 0.06 -23.83
N LEU A 129 -7.73 -0.59 -22.68
CA LEU A 129 -8.83 -0.55 -21.73
C LEU A 129 -9.00 0.88 -21.15
N PRO A 130 -10.24 1.35 -20.99
CA PRO A 130 -10.49 2.69 -20.48
C PRO A 130 -10.03 2.80 -19.02
N LEU A 131 -9.15 3.76 -18.76
CA LEU A 131 -8.71 4.04 -17.40
C LEU A 131 -9.84 4.75 -16.63
N ARG A 132 -10.36 4.09 -15.62
CA ARG A 132 -11.37 4.64 -14.72
C ARG A 132 -10.70 5.28 -13.51
N ARG A 133 -11.23 6.41 -13.08
CA ARG A 133 -10.85 7.12 -11.87
C ARG A 133 -12.03 7.19 -10.93
N PHE A 134 -11.74 7.15 -9.64
CA PHE A 134 -12.76 7.40 -8.66
C PHE A 134 -12.99 8.90 -8.51
N GLU A 135 -14.25 9.27 -8.48
CA GLU A 135 -14.69 10.61 -8.13
C GLU A 135 -14.40 10.91 -6.65
N SER A 136 -14.21 12.18 -6.30
CA SER A 136 -13.85 12.55 -4.92
C SER A 136 -14.88 12.09 -3.89
N SER A 137 -16.16 12.11 -4.23
CA SER A 137 -17.25 11.60 -3.38
C SER A 137 -17.11 10.11 -3.06
N ASN A 138 -16.76 9.30 -4.07
CA ASN A 138 -16.58 7.86 -3.92
C ASN A 138 -15.30 7.52 -3.15
N VAL A 139 -14.22 8.28 -3.35
CA VAL A 139 -13.00 8.13 -2.56
C VAL A 139 -13.27 8.38 -1.08
N GLY A 140 -14.02 9.45 -0.76
CA GLY A 140 -14.42 9.76 0.62
C GLY A 140 -15.23 8.65 1.29
N ARG A 141 -16.14 8.00 0.56
CA ARG A 141 -16.96 6.88 1.08
C ARG A 141 -16.15 5.60 1.32
N VAL A 142 -15.11 5.36 0.53
CA VAL A 142 -14.26 4.15 0.64
C VAL A 142 -13.20 4.29 1.75
N ARG A 143 -12.77 5.52 2.08
CA ARG A 143 -11.76 5.77 3.13
C ARG A 143 -12.02 5.09 4.47
N PRO A 144 -13.21 5.13 5.08
CA PRO A 144 -13.45 4.50 6.37
C PRO A 144 -13.35 2.97 6.33
N VAL A 145 -13.53 2.33 5.17
CA VAL A 145 -13.48 0.87 5.05
C VAL A 145 -12.15 0.30 5.54
N LYS A 146 -11.02 0.95 5.21
CA LYS A 146 -9.70 0.50 5.68
C LYS A 146 -9.55 0.52 7.21
N TRP A 147 -10.21 1.49 7.89
CA TRP A 147 -10.21 1.58 9.34
C TRP A 147 -11.12 0.53 9.97
N VAL A 148 -12.29 0.29 9.38
CA VAL A 148 -13.20 -0.79 9.80
C VAL A 148 -12.49 -2.14 9.63
N MET A 149 -11.81 -2.39 8.52
CA MET A 149 -11.05 -3.62 8.32
C MET A 149 -9.91 -3.76 9.34
N LEU A 150 -9.20 -2.69 9.66
CA LEU A 150 -8.16 -2.72 10.69
C LEU A 150 -8.73 -3.05 12.07
N LEU A 151 -9.77 -2.35 12.48
CA LEU A 151 -10.33 -2.51 13.83
C LEU A 151 -11.08 -3.84 13.99
N ALA A 152 -11.92 -4.20 13.00
CA ALA A 152 -12.74 -5.40 13.07
C ALA A 152 -11.93 -6.68 12.78
N LEU A 153 -11.23 -6.73 11.63
CA LEU A 153 -10.60 -7.98 11.18
C LEU A 153 -9.20 -8.21 11.73
N VAL A 154 -8.45 -7.15 12.06
CA VAL A 154 -7.07 -7.30 12.55
C VAL A 154 -6.99 -7.29 14.07
N LEU A 155 -7.86 -6.54 14.76
CA LEU A 155 -7.79 -6.40 16.21
C LEU A 155 -8.94 -7.13 16.92
N ALA A 156 -10.20 -6.81 16.61
CA ALA A 156 -11.34 -7.30 17.37
C ALA A 156 -11.58 -8.81 17.17
N LEU A 157 -11.67 -9.29 15.94
CA LEU A 157 -11.95 -10.70 15.67
C LEU A 157 -10.88 -11.66 16.24
N PRO A 158 -9.56 -11.44 16.03
CA PRO A 158 -8.54 -12.29 16.64
C PRO A 158 -8.61 -12.32 18.17
N LEU A 159 -8.94 -11.18 18.80
CA LEU A 159 -9.13 -11.14 20.26
C LEU A 159 -10.36 -11.94 20.70
N LEU A 160 -11.50 -11.77 20.02
CA LEU A 160 -12.73 -12.52 20.34
C LEU A 160 -12.54 -14.04 20.15
N THR A 161 -11.79 -14.44 19.12
CA THR A 161 -11.43 -15.83 18.89
C THR A 161 -10.53 -16.36 20.01
N GLY A 162 -9.53 -15.61 20.43
CA GLY A 162 -8.67 -15.97 21.54
C GLY A 162 -9.41 -16.08 22.88
N LEU A 163 -10.46 -15.27 23.07
CA LEU A 163 -11.36 -15.37 24.24
C LEU A 163 -12.37 -16.53 24.15
N GLY A 164 -12.38 -17.29 23.05
CA GLY A 164 -13.29 -18.43 22.85
C GLY A 164 -14.73 -18.05 22.48
N ILE A 165 -14.97 -16.79 22.13
CA ILE A 165 -16.31 -16.30 21.75
C ILE A 165 -16.65 -16.68 20.31
N THR A 166 -15.64 -16.71 19.43
CA THR A 166 -15.79 -17.06 18.01
C THR A 166 -14.97 -18.31 17.65
N PRO A 167 -15.33 -19.04 16.57
CA PRO A 167 -14.60 -20.23 16.14
C PRO A 167 -13.12 -19.96 15.90
N HIS A 168 -12.27 -20.96 16.21
CA HIS A 168 -10.81 -20.86 16.06
C HIS A 168 -10.35 -20.53 14.63
N SER A 169 -11.13 -20.92 13.63
CA SER A 169 -10.93 -20.59 12.22
C SER A 169 -10.93 -19.07 11.91
N LEU A 170 -11.46 -18.25 12.83
CA LEU A 170 -11.46 -16.78 12.74
C LEU A 170 -10.28 -16.13 13.49
N GLY A 171 -9.22 -16.87 13.78
CA GLY A 171 -8.04 -16.33 14.47
C GLY A 171 -7.18 -15.37 13.65
N ASN A 172 -7.19 -15.52 12.31
CA ASN A 172 -6.43 -14.67 11.38
C ASN A 172 -7.31 -14.19 10.21
N PRO A 173 -8.50 -13.65 10.43
CA PRO A 173 -9.53 -13.48 9.42
C PRO A 173 -9.09 -12.54 8.29
N TYR A 174 -8.31 -11.50 8.58
CA TYR A 174 -7.81 -10.63 7.52
C TYR A 174 -6.78 -11.33 6.62
N CYS A 175 -5.89 -12.13 7.20
CA CYS A 175 -4.88 -12.86 6.42
C CYS A 175 -5.51 -13.93 5.53
N ASP A 176 -6.59 -14.54 5.96
CA ASP A 176 -7.30 -15.56 5.20
C ASP A 176 -8.03 -14.99 3.99
N ILE A 177 -8.53 -13.76 4.06
CA ILE A 177 -9.18 -13.08 2.93
C ILE A 177 -8.24 -12.14 2.16
N CYS A 178 -6.95 -12.08 2.52
CA CYS A 178 -6.02 -11.10 1.97
C CYS A 178 -5.65 -11.41 0.51
N PRO A 179 -5.94 -10.52 -0.45
CA PRO A 179 -5.59 -10.71 -1.86
C PRO A 179 -4.08 -10.81 -2.10
N SER A 180 -3.26 -10.23 -1.22
CA SER A 180 -1.80 -10.32 -1.33
C SER A 180 -1.31 -11.75 -1.11
N ARG A 181 -1.89 -12.44 -0.13
CA ARG A 181 -1.55 -13.84 0.15
C ARG A 181 -1.81 -14.72 -1.08
N ILE A 182 -3.03 -14.66 -1.63
CA ILE A 182 -3.40 -15.45 -2.80
C ILE A 182 -2.57 -15.06 -4.04
N ALA A 183 -2.46 -13.76 -4.31
CA ALA A 183 -1.76 -13.28 -5.51
C ALA A 183 -0.26 -13.61 -5.48
N THR A 184 0.41 -13.50 -4.34
CA THR A 184 1.85 -13.80 -4.25
C THR A 184 2.13 -15.29 -4.28
N THR A 185 1.29 -16.12 -3.67
CA THR A 185 1.43 -17.59 -3.76
C THR A 185 1.13 -18.11 -5.17
N LEU A 186 0.16 -17.53 -5.87
CA LEU A 186 -0.08 -17.85 -7.29
C LEU A 186 1.14 -17.54 -8.17
N LEU A 187 1.86 -16.46 -7.89
CA LEU A 187 3.09 -16.13 -8.63
C LEU A 187 4.19 -17.17 -8.44
N THR A 188 4.20 -17.91 -7.33
CA THR A 188 5.13 -19.01 -7.09
C THR A 188 4.67 -20.35 -7.70
N GLY A 189 3.49 -20.37 -8.31
CA GLY A 189 2.89 -21.58 -8.89
C GLY A 189 2.12 -22.44 -7.86
N SER A 190 2.02 -22.02 -6.60
CA SER A 190 1.22 -22.73 -5.60
C SER A 190 -0.26 -22.35 -5.70
N THR A 191 -1.12 -23.36 -5.76
CA THR A 191 -2.59 -23.21 -5.78
C THR A 191 -3.25 -23.57 -4.45
N GLU A 192 -2.47 -23.88 -3.43
CA GLU A 192 -3.00 -24.29 -2.11
C GLU A 192 -3.95 -23.27 -1.48
N GLN A 193 -3.68 -21.97 -1.71
CA GLN A 193 -4.51 -20.88 -1.20
C GLN A 193 -5.85 -20.73 -1.92
N LEU A 194 -6.01 -21.37 -3.09
CA LEU A 194 -7.28 -21.43 -3.82
C LEU A 194 -8.18 -22.58 -3.36
N ALA A 195 -7.61 -23.57 -2.66
CA ALA A 195 -8.34 -24.73 -2.20
C ALA A 195 -9.41 -24.32 -1.17
N LEU A 196 -10.63 -24.75 -1.42
CA LEU A 196 -11.74 -24.56 -0.50
C LEU A 196 -11.73 -25.72 0.48
N ARG A 197 -11.74 -25.42 1.77
CA ARG A 197 -11.75 -26.43 2.84
C ARG A 197 -13.18 -26.89 3.15
N ASN A 198 -13.30 -28.06 3.74
CA ASN A 198 -14.61 -28.67 4.01
C ASN A 198 -15.35 -28.06 5.22
N ASP A 199 -14.67 -27.32 6.08
CA ASP A 199 -15.32 -26.61 7.18
C ASP A 199 -16.11 -25.41 6.67
N SER A 200 -17.33 -25.22 7.15
CA SER A 200 -18.27 -24.21 6.65
C SER A 200 -17.73 -22.78 6.74
N VAL A 201 -17.02 -22.45 7.82
CA VAL A 201 -16.44 -21.12 8.02
C VAL A 201 -15.22 -20.91 7.12
N GLU A 202 -14.32 -21.90 7.06
CA GLU A 202 -13.14 -21.86 6.20
C GLU A 202 -13.51 -21.88 4.71
N PHE A 203 -14.57 -22.60 4.33
CA PHE A 203 -15.13 -22.57 2.99
C PHE A 203 -15.62 -21.15 2.61
N ALA A 204 -16.38 -20.51 3.50
CA ALA A 204 -16.89 -19.16 3.27
C ALA A 204 -15.75 -18.15 3.16
N LEU A 205 -14.75 -18.20 4.04
CA LEU A 205 -13.57 -17.35 3.99
C LEU A 205 -12.78 -17.54 2.69
N GLY A 206 -12.54 -18.79 2.29
CA GLY A 206 -11.85 -19.11 1.03
C GLY A 206 -12.62 -18.62 -0.20
N ALA A 207 -13.94 -18.80 -0.22
CA ALA A 207 -14.78 -18.31 -1.33
C ALA A 207 -14.75 -16.77 -1.43
N ILE A 208 -14.84 -16.07 -0.30
CA ILE A 208 -14.73 -14.61 -0.22
C ILE A 208 -13.33 -14.18 -0.71
N ALA A 209 -12.28 -14.82 -0.23
CA ALA A 209 -10.90 -14.51 -0.57
C ALA A 209 -10.62 -14.63 -2.07
N ASN A 210 -11.05 -15.76 -2.67
CA ASN A 210 -10.87 -16.02 -4.10
C ASN A 210 -11.64 -15.03 -4.95
N THR A 211 -12.91 -14.77 -4.60
CA THR A 211 -13.76 -13.81 -5.30
C THR A 211 -13.19 -12.39 -5.21
N LEU A 212 -12.80 -11.97 -4.01
CA LEU A 212 -12.20 -10.64 -3.77
C LEU A 212 -10.90 -10.48 -4.55
N THR A 213 -10.04 -11.49 -4.52
CA THR A 213 -8.75 -11.47 -5.26
C THR A 213 -8.98 -11.38 -6.76
N GLY A 214 -9.86 -12.21 -7.32
CA GLY A 214 -10.21 -12.19 -8.74
C GLY A 214 -10.78 -10.83 -9.14
N PHE A 215 -11.72 -10.29 -8.37
CA PHE A 215 -12.29 -8.97 -8.61
C PHE A 215 -11.24 -7.86 -8.59
N ILE A 216 -10.32 -7.85 -7.60
CA ILE A 216 -9.26 -6.86 -7.48
C ILE A 216 -8.27 -6.92 -8.64
N LEU A 217 -7.88 -8.14 -9.07
CA LEU A 217 -6.95 -8.32 -10.18
C LEU A 217 -7.57 -7.84 -11.50
N ILE A 218 -8.85 -8.16 -11.74
CA ILE A 218 -9.59 -7.68 -12.92
C ILE A 218 -9.77 -6.15 -12.84
N ALA A 219 -10.19 -5.63 -11.70
CA ALA A 219 -10.35 -4.19 -11.50
C ALA A 219 -9.04 -3.42 -11.71
N ALA A 220 -7.89 -4.01 -11.37
CA ALA A 220 -6.58 -3.38 -11.53
C ALA A 220 -6.21 -3.14 -13.02
N LEU A 221 -6.82 -3.83 -13.97
CA LEU A 221 -6.63 -3.55 -15.39
C LEU A 221 -7.17 -2.15 -15.78
N ALA A 222 -8.28 -1.73 -15.19
CA ALA A 222 -8.93 -0.45 -15.50
C ALA A 222 -8.73 0.64 -14.43
N VAL A 223 -8.55 0.25 -13.17
CA VAL A 223 -8.40 1.15 -12.02
C VAL A 223 -7.00 1.05 -11.44
N ARG A 224 -6.39 2.19 -11.09
CA ARG A 224 -5.08 2.18 -10.41
C ARG A 224 -5.25 1.81 -8.96
N GLN A 225 -4.49 0.80 -8.52
CA GLN A 225 -4.36 0.40 -7.12
C GLN A 225 -5.72 0.27 -6.37
N PRO A 226 -6.68 -0.53 -6.86
CA PRO A 226 -8.01 -0.60 -6.27
C PRO A 226 -7.98 -1.09 -4.82
N PHE A 227 -7.19 -2.13 -4.49
CA PHE A 227 -7.10 -2.67 -3.14
C PHE A 227 -6.39 -1.75 -2.15
N CYS A 228 -5.39 -0.98 -2.60
CA CYS A 228 -4.62 -0.12 -1.69
C CYS A 228 -5.50 0.88 -0.95
N ARG A 229 -6.67 1.22 -1.48
CA ARG A 229 -7.63 2.17 -0.88
C ARG A 229 -8.34 1.62 0.36
N ILE A 230 -8.52 0.30 0.41
CA ILE A 230 -9.20 -0.41 1.51
C ILE A 230 -8.23 -1.21 2.39
N CYS A 231 -6.95 -1.21 2.07
CA CYS A 231 -5.95 -2.00 2.76
C CYS A 231 -5.74 -1.51 4.22
N PRO A 232 -5.92 -2.37 5.23
CA PRO A 232 -5.73 -1.99 6.64
C PRO A 232 -4.28 -1.67 6.98
N LEU A 233 -3.30 -2.19 6.23
CA LEU A 233 -1.89 -1.81 6.42
C LEU A 233 -1.66 -0.33 6.12
N LEU A 234 -2.39 0.25 5.15
CA LEU A 234 -2.30 1.69 4.87
C LEU A 234 -2.84 2.53 6.03
N SER A 235 -3.91 2.07 6.71
CA SER A 235 -4.44 2.71 7.92
C SER A 235 -3.48 2.58 9.09
N PHE A 236 -2.91 1.40 9.28
CA PHE A 236 -1.91 1.16 10.31
C PHE A 236 -0.70 2.10 10.13
N ASN A 237 -0.20 2.23 8.92
CA ASN A 237 0.84 3.19 8.58
C ASN A 237 0.40 4.67 8.78
N ALA A 238 -0.88 4.96 8.62
CA ALA A 238 -1.39 6.33 8.79
C ALA A 238 -1.33 6.82 10.24
N VAL A 239 -1.44 5.93 11.22
CA VAL A 239 -1.31 6.25 12.65
C VAL A 239 0.05 6.90 12.93
N PHE A 240 1.11 6.36 12.35
CA PHE A 240 2.48 6.80 12.60
C PHE A 240 3.01 7.83 11.57
N GLN A 241 2.19 8.21 10.60
CA GLN A 241 2.60 9.07 9.47
C GLN A 241 3.25 10.40 9.92
N ARG A 242 2.77 10.97 11.02
CA ARG A 242 3.27 12.26 11.53
C ARG A 242 4.69 12.17 12.10
N LEU A 243 5.11 10.99 12.52
CA LEU A 243 6.41 10.73 13.14
C LEU A 243 7.51 10.47 12.10
N SER A 244 7.14 10.07 10.89
CA SER A 244 8.12 9.72 9.86
C SER A 244 8.84 10.93 9.28
N PRO A 245 10.17 10.86 9.11
CA PRO A 245 10.94 11.88 8.41
C PRO A 245 10.68 11.89 6.90
N LEU A 246 10.28 10.75 6.31
CA LEU A 246 9.96 10.66 4.88
C LEU A 246 8.55 11.17 4.62
N ARG A 247 8.46 12.27 3.91
CA ARG A 247 7.19 12.94 3.65
C ARG A 247 7.15 13.61 2.28
N LEU A 248 5.94 13.70 1.74
CA LEU A 248 5.64 14.56 0.60
C LEU A 248 5.31 15.95 1.12
N VAL A 249 5.92 16.96 0.51
CA VAL A 249 5.72 18.37 0.85
C VAL A 249 5.28 19.09 -0.41
N LYS A 250 4.21 19.88 -0.32
CA LYS A 250 3.81 20.80 -1.37
C LYS A 250 3.91 22.22 -0.80
N LYS A 251 4.82 23.02 -1.35
CA LYS A 251 5.03 24.39 -0.87
C LYS A 251 3.82 25.27 -1.22
N GLU A 252 3.58 26.28 -0.39
CA GLU A 252 2.64 27.35 -0.67
C GLU A 252 3.12 28.14 -1.90
N HIS A 253 2.38 28.57 -2.56
CA HIS A 253 1.58 28.81 -3.68
C HIS A 253 1.94 29.84 -4.73
N ASP A 254 2.87 30.72 -4.57
CA ASP A 254 3.19 31.73 -5.61
C ASP A 254 3.82 31.08 -6.86
N LYS A 255 4.42 29.91 -6.68
CA LYS A 255 5.04 29.13 -7.77
C LYS A 255 4.14 28.01 -8.33
N CYS A 256 2.96 27.77 -7.75
CA CYS A 256 2.05 26.74 -8.20
C CYS A 256 1.04 27.28 -9.20
N SER A 257 1.11 26.80 -10.44
CA SER A 257 0.19 27.21 -11.52
C SER A 257 -1.24 26.71 -11.34
N LYS A 258 -1.54 25.97 -10.23
CA LYS A 258 -2.87 25.40 -9.91
C LYS A 258 -3.47 24.52 -11.03
N CYS A 259 -2.61 23.93 -11.86
CA CYS A 259 -3.01 23.17 -13.06
C CYS A 259 -3.72 21.83 -12.77
N GLY A 260 -3.71 21.32 -11.53
CA GLY A 260 -4.38 20.06 -11.13
C GLY A 260 -3.71 18.77 -11.60
N ILE A 261 -2.59 18.83 -12.33
CA ILE A 261 -1.88 17.64 -12.87
C ILE A 261 -1.44 16.70 -11.74
N CYS A 262 -1.06 17.24 -10.58
CA CYS A 262 -0.65 16.42 -9.42
C CYS A 262 -1.77 15.48 -8.94
N ALA A 263 -3.02 15.91 -8.92
CA ALA A 263 -4.17 15.06 -8.61
C ALA A 263 -4.42 14.05 -9.72
N GLN A 264 -4.26 14.46 -10.99
CA GLN A 264 -4.41 13.55 -12.12
C GLN A 264 -3.34 12.47 -12.17
N ALA A 265 -2.11 12.76 -11.75
CA ALA A 265 -1.01 11.82 -11.70
C ALA A 265 -1.14 10.83 -10.51
N CYS A 266 -1.94 11.15 -9.49
CA CYS A 266 -2.07 10.34 -8.27
C CYS A 266 -2.73 8.99 -8.56
N PRO A 267 -2.09 7.85 -8.21
CA PRO A 267 -2.68 6.53 -8.38
C PRO A 267 -3.81 6.24 -7.38
N MET A 268 -3.83 6.96 -6.27
CA MET A 268 -4.84 6.82 -5.20
C MET A 268 -6.02 7.78 -5.37
N ASP A 269 -6.04 8.58 -6.47
CA ASP A 269 -7.03 9.61 -6.75
C ASP A 269 -7.26 10.59 -5.59
N ILE A 270 -6.16 11.02 -4.94
CA ILE A 270 -6.20 12.03 -3.89
C ILE A 270 -6.39 13.40 -4.57
N HIS A 271 -7.63 13.86 -4.62
CA HIS A 271 -7.99 15.12 -5.28
C HIS A 271 -7.53 16.35 -4.49
N GLU A 272 -7.43 16.21 -3.18
CA GLU A 272 -7.04 17.26 -2.24
C GLU A 272 -5.63 17.80 -2.53
N ILE A 273 -4.74 16.99 -3.12
CA ILE A 273 -3.38 17.43 -3.48
C ILE A 273 -3.37 18.62 -4.47
N ALA A 274 -4.43 18.82 -5.24
CA ALA A 274 -4.53 19.96 -6.14
C ALA A 274 -4.69 21.29 -5.39
N ARG A 275 -5.36 21.26 -4.24
CA ARG A 275 -5.78 22.46 -3.49
C ARG A 275 -4.96 22.70 -2.23
N GLU A 276 -4.60 21.63 -1.52
CA GLU A 276 -3.90 21.71 -0.24
C GLU A 276 -2.39 21.91 -0.42
N HIS A 277 -1.82 22.73 0.46
CA HIS A 277 -0.39 23.01 0.55
C HIS A 277 0.07 22.80 1.99
N GLY A 278 1.33 22.43 2.18
CA GLY A 278 1.86 22.26 3.52
C GLY A 278 3.21 21.57 3.60
N LYS A 279 3.85 21.73 4.75
CA LYS A 279 5.15 21.13 5.09
C LYS A 279 5.02 19.81 5.85
N LYS A 280 3.84 19.48 6.35
CA LYS A 280 3.57 18.26 7.12
C LYS A 280 3.38 17.07 6.19
N ALA A 281 3.41 15.87 6.78
CA ALA A 281 3.06 14.66 6.06
C ALA A 281 1.70 14.83 5.38
N TYR A 282 1.70 14.53 4.09
CA TYR A 282 0.54 14.71 3.25
C TYR A 282 -0.57 13.70 3.65
N HIS A 283 -1.62 13.65 2.92
CA HIS A 283 -2.83 12.86 3.15
C HIS A 283 -2.61 11.41 3.64
N GLU A 284 -3.54 10.88 4.45
CA GLU A 284 -3.48 9.52 4.99
C GLU A 284 -3.46 8.40 3.92
N ASP A 285 -4.01 8.65 2.74
CA ASP A 285 -4.00 7.71 1.61
C ASP A 285 -2.77 7.82 0.71
N CYS A 286 -1.85 8.74 1.00
CA CYS A 286 -0.65 8.95 0.19
C CYS A 286 0.36 7.81 0.38
N THR A 287 0.67 7.09 -0.70
CA THR A 287 1.66 6.00 -0.73
C THR A 287 3.10 6.48 -1.00
N LEU A 288 3.36 7.78 -0.96
CA LEU A 288 4.66 8.41 -1.23
C LEU A 288 5.32 7.95 -2.55
N CYS A 289 4.51 7.62 -3.54
CA CYS A 289 4.99 7.11 -4.84
C CYS A 289 5.75 8.14 -5.70
N GLY A 290 5.69 9.43 -5.35
CA GLY A 290 6.41 10.51 -6.03
C GLY A 290 5.84 10.97 -7.39
N ARG A 291 4.77 10.33 -7.90
CA ARG A 291 4.23 10.68 -9.24
C ARG A 291 3.76 12.12 -9.37
N CYS A 292 3.17 12.67 -8.32
CA CYS A 292 2.75 14.08 -8.33
C CYS A 292 3.92 15.05 -8.47
N ALA A 293 5.09 14.74 -7.90
CA ALA A 293 6.30 15.51 -8.07
C ALA A 293 6.92 15.31 -9.46
N GLU A 294 6.87 14.08 -9.99
CA GLU A 294 7.37 13.73 -11.33
C GLU A 294 6.64 14.48 -12.45
N PHE A 295 5.33 14.65 -12.31
CA PHE A 295 4.48 15.29 -13.33
C PHE A 295 4.10 16.75 -13.02
N CYS A 296 4.70 17.36 -12.01
CA CYS A 296 4.47 18.77 -11.72
C CYS A 296 5.33 19.64 -12.63
N PRO A 297 4.73 20.57 -13.42
CA PRO A 297 5.48 21.46 -14.31
C PRO A 297 6.15 22.63 -13.59
N ASP A 298 5.86 22.83 -12.31
CA ASP A 298 6.35 23.97 -11.54
C ASP A 298 7.59 23.60 -10.72
N ASP A 299 8.62 24.45 -10.74
CA ASP A 299 9.90 24.18 -10.10
C ASP A 299 9.79 24.18 -8.57
N GLY A 300 10.23 23.09 -7.93
CA GLY A 300 10.36 22.97 -6.48
C GLY A 300 9.07 23.09 -5.68
N VAL A 301 7.90 22.98 -6.33
CA VAL A 301 6.59 23.08 -5.65
C VAL A 301 6.27 21.81 -4.88
N ILE A 302 6.49 20.63 -5.48
CA ILE A 302 6.26 19.35 -4.82
C ILE A 302 7.60 18.67 -4.61
N ALA A 303 7.87 18.24 -3.38
CA ALA A 303 9.11 17.57 -3.04
C ALA A 303 8.87 16.35 -2.15
N LEU A 304 9.59 15.27 -2.42
CA LEU A 304 9.76 14.13 -1.53
C LEU A 304 10.99 14.40 -0.66
N LYS A 305 10.79 14.46 0.65
CA LYS A 305 11.86 14.80 1.61
C LYS A 305 12.02 13.71 2.65
N TRP A 306 13.28 13.51 3.06
CA TRP A 306 13.64 12.73 4.23
C TRP A 306 14.27 13.68 5.28
N GLY A 307 13.50 14.03 6.30
CA GLY A 307 13.93 15.09 7.22
C GLY A 307 14.21 16.42 6.49
N PRO A 308 15.44 16.97 6.62
CA PRO A 308 15.85 18.16 5.90
C PRO A 308 16.24 17.88 4.44
N ALA A 309 16.67 16.65 4.12
CA ALA A 309 17.16 16.28 2.80
C ALA A 309 16.03 16.17 1.76
N THR A 310 16.24 16.75 0.59
CA THR A 310 15.32 16.62 -0.54
C THR A 310 15.79 15.47 -1.42
N LEU A 311 14.99 14.39 -1.48
CA LEU A 311 15.28 13.22 -2.30
C LEU A 311 14.90 13.45 -3.76
N PHE A 312 13.77 14.07 -4.00
CA PHE A 312 13.28 14.41 -5.32
C PHE A 312 12.37 15.64 -5.23
N GLN A 313 12.45 16.52 -6.21
CA GLN A 313 11.55 17.68 -6.32
C GLN A 313 11.08 17.87 -7.75
N SER A 314 9.93 18.50 -7.91
CA SER A 314 9.39 18.86 -9.21
C SER A 314 10.30 19.85 -9.92
N SER A 315 10.45 19.68 -11.24
CA SER A 315 11.22 20.58 -12.11
C SER A 315 10.56 20.69 -13.47
N ARG A 316 10.52 21.91 -14.00
CA ARG A 316 9.98 22.19 -15.32
C ARG A 316 10.75 21.49 -16.44
N ASP A 317 12.07 21.43 -16.32
CA ASP A 317 12.91 20.77 -17.31
C ASP A 317 12.71 19.27 -17.29
N TYR A 318 12.64 18.67 -16.10
CA TYR A 318 12.31 17.26 -15.93
C TYR A 318 10.93 16.92 -16.51
N TYR A 319 9.92 17.76 -16.22
CA TYR A 319 8.58 17.60 -16.79
C TYR A 319 8.60 17.66 -18.32
N LYS A 320 9.29 18.65 -18.92
CA LYS A 320 9.42 18.78 -20.37
C LYS A 320 10.11 17.56 -21.00
N GLN A 321 11.21 17.09 -20.40
CA GLN A 321 11.91 15.88 -20.86
C GLN A 321 10.99 14.65 -20.75
N ARG A 322 10.24 14.54 -19.66
CA ARG A 322 9.30 13.45 -19.42
C ARG A 322 8.15 13.44 -20.44
N MET A 323 7.66 14.60 -20.82
CA MET A 323 6.58 14.73 -21.80
C MET A 323 7.05 14.54 -23.25
N LYS A 324 8.31 14.86 -23.56
CA LYS A 324 8.92 14.63 -24.87
C LYS A 324 9.35 13.18 -25.08
N GLY A 325 9.66 12.47 -24.01
CA GLY A 325 9.99 11.05 -24.10
C GLY A 325 8.72 10.26 -24.36
N GLU A 326 8.61 9.64 -25.54
CA GLU A 326 7.68 8.56 -25.84
C GLU A 326 8.00 7.37 -24.92
N THR A 327 7.67 7.50 -23.63
CA THR A 327 7.78 6.38 -22.75
C THR A 327 6.51 5.57 -22.83
N PRO A 328 6.58 4.23 -22.89
CA PRO A 328 5.40 3.35 -22.90
C PRO A 328 4.55 3.49 -21.63
N GLU A 329 4.99 4.27 -20.68
CA GLU A 329 4.21 4.65 -19.51
C GLU A 329 3.21 5.75 -19.87
N GLY A 330 2.16 5.33 -20.58
CA GLY A 330 0.96 6.10 -20.86
C GLY A 330 1.12 7.57 -20.67
N THR A 331 1.40 8.28 -21.74
CA THR A 331 1.10 9.68 -21.86
C THR A 331 -0.23 9.88 -21.13
N VAL A 332 -0.22 10.54 -19.97
CA VAL A 332 -1.40 11.29 -19.60
C VAL A 332 -1.60 12.17 -20.82
N LYS A 333 -2.50 11.80 -21.72
CA LYS A 333 -2.96 12.75 -22.73
C LYS A 333 -3.36 13.93 -21.88
N VAL A 334 -2.55 14.98 -21.92
CA VAL A 334 -2.95 16.29 -21.41
C VAL A 334 -4.08 16.65 -22.35
N VAL A 335 -5.27 16.20 -21.99
CA VAL A 335 -6.47 16.73 -22.59
C VAL A 335 -6.33 18.22 -22.36
N SER A 336 -6.15 18.92 -23.47
CA SER A 336 -6.14 20.37 -23.64
C SER A 336 -6.45 21.13 -22.35
N ALA A 337 -5.59 22.08 -22.01
CA ALA A 337 -5.56 22.90 -20.82
C ALA A 337 -6.86 22.89 -20.00
N PRO A 338 -6.81 22.54 -18.72
CA PRO A 338 -8.02 22.53 -17.90
C PRO A 338 -8.68 23.89 -18.09
N ARG A 339 -9.93 23.90 -18.51
CA ARG A 339 -10.77 25.09 -18.39
C ARG A 339 -10.44 25.74 -17.07
N LYS A 340 -9.94 26.97 -17.10
CA LYS A 340 -9.83 27.79 -15.91
C LYS A 340 -11.13 27.55 -15.14
N LEU A 341 -11.04 27.00 -13.96
CA LEU A 341 -12.14 27.02 -13.01
C LEU A 341 -12.33 28.49 -12.63
N THR A 342 -12.94 29.24 -13.55
CA THR A 342 -13.46 30.56 -13.28
C THR A 342 -14.60 30.37 -12.32
N GLY A 343 -14.43 30.94 -11.12
CA GLY A 343 -15.40 31.41 -10.19
C GLY A 343 -16.76 30.72 -10.14
N GLY A 344 -16.92 29.97 -9.10
CA GLY A 344 -18.15 29.63 -8.47
C GLY A 344 -17.98 29.84 -6.97
N ALA A 345 -17.61 31.04 -6.60
CA ALA A 345 -17.95 31.61 -5.33
C ALA A 345 -19.23 32.36 -5.59
N GLU A 346 -20.35 31.75 -5.20
CA GLU A 346 -21.52 32.47 -4.68
C GLU A 346 -22.64 31.46 -4.38
N ASN A 347 -23.09 31.58 -3.15
CA ASN A 347 -24.38 31.11 -2.62
C ASN A 347 -24.50 29.64 -2.15
N ALA A 348 -24.53 29.57 -0.86
CA ALA A 348 -25.23 28.92 0.23
C ALA A 348 -24.35 28.08 1.13
#